data_cc6b332ad7ee393ee7d39a7927efbb61
#
_entry.id   cc6b332ad7ee393ee7d39a7927efbb61
#
_cell.length_a   1.000
_cell.length_b   1.000
_cell.length_c   1.000
_cell.angle_alpha   90.00
_cell.angle_beta   90.00
_cell.angle_gamma   90.00
#
_symmetry.space_group_name_H-M   'P 1'
#
loop_
_entity.id
_entity.type
_entity.pdbx_description
1 polymer ?
#
loop_
_entity_poly.entity_id
_entity_poly.type
_entity_poly.pdbx_seq_one_letter_code
_entity_poly.pdbx_strand_id
1 'polypeptide(L)'
;MKINFDKRSIVKFTLFCILCFCCATGKAVPDYKNYQEHGLQNADPLPAQKVILNFLQWYKINLHKANSFPILIKDSSDYFMVNKKAVTGYLNFLKSSKCISDKYIAHWQIFFDDKAIQLKKDKIQSDIPEDFDFDFVLIAQEPDLILNQISHVIPKTISANNSVALIGVSWPGKDLLKYEFEMYKTKNGWQIGYISTPNFD
;
A
#
# COMPACT_ATOMS: atom_id res chain seq x y z
N MET A 1 11.00 25.09 -12.58
CA MET A 1 12.00 24.37 -11.78
C MET A 1 11.79 22.89 -12.08
N LYS A 2 12.71 22.24 -12.81
CA LYS A 2 12.58 20.83 -13.17
C LYS A 2 13.17 20.00 -12.04
N ILE A 3 12.33 19.29 -11.29
CA ILE A 3 12.77 18.36 -10.26
C ILE A 3 13.13 17.05 -10.97
N ASN A 4 14.41 16.71 -10.95
CA ASN A 4 14.92 15.45 -11.48
C ASN A 4 14.71 14.38 -10.40
N PHE A 5 13.75 13.49 -10.58
CA PHE A 5 13.56 12.32 -9.72
C PHE A 5 14.65 11.27 -9.99
N ASP A 6 15.45 10.96 -8.98
CA ASP A 6 16.37 9.84 -9.05
C ASP A 6 15.60 8.51 -8.95
N LYS A 7 15.46 7.84 -10.08
CA LYS A 7 14.78 6.54 -10.23
C LYS A 7 15.34 5.42 -9.32
N ARG A 8 16.49 5.64 -8.70
CA ARG A 8 17.17 4.61 -7.88
C ARG A 8 16.59 4.46 -6.48
N SER A 9 15.88 5.47 -5.97
CA SER A 9 15.33 5.43 -4.58
C SER A 9 14.09 4.53 -4.50
N ILE A 10 13.23 4.56 -5.51
CA ILE A 10 11.98 3.77 -5.55
C ILE A 10 12.28 2.25 -5.67
N VAL A 11 13.29 1.89 -6.49
CA VAL A 11 13.70 0.49 -6.68
C VAL A 11 14.22 -0.15 -5.39
N LYS A 12 14.91 0.63 -4.54
CA LYS A 12 15.43 0.14 -3.25
C LYS A 12 14.32 -0.17 -2.24
N PHE A 13 13.21 0.56 -2.27
CA PHE A 13 12.12 0.36 -1.34
C PHE A 13 11.37 -0.95 -1.58
N THR A 14 11.09 -1.30 -2.84
CA THR A 14 10.42 -2.56 -3.20
C THR A 14 11.29 -3.77 -2.89
N LEU A 15 12.61 -3.68 -3.08
CA LEU A 15 13.54 -4.76 -2.82
C LEU A 15 13.75 -4.99 -1.32
N PHE A 16 13.74 -3.93 -0.49
CA PHE A 16 13.96 -4.01 0.94
C PHE A 16 12.80 -4.69 1.69
N CYS A 17 11.54 -4.42 1.28
CA CYS A 17 10.37 -5.11 1.85
C CYS A 17 10.36 -6.63 1.59
N ILE A 18 10.93 -7.08 0.46
CA ILE A 18 11.01 -8.52 0.12
C ILE A 18 12.11 -9.22 0.92
N LEU A 19 13.25 -8.56 1.17
CA LEU A 19 14.41 -9.17 1.85
C LEU A 19 14.26 -9.28 3.38
N CYS A 20 13.55 -8.35 4.04
CA CYS A 20 13.36 -8.43 5.51
C CYS A 20 12.45 -9.58 5.96
N PHE A 21 11.58 -10.11 5.07
CA PHE A 21 10.69 -11.22 5.43
C PHE A 21 11.39 -12.59 5.43
N CYS A 22 12.59 -12.71 4.84
CA CYS A 22 13.31 -13.99 4.68
C CYS A 22 14.12 -14.41 5.91
N CYS A 23 14.40 -13.53 6.87
CA CYS A 23 15.34 -13.85 7.96
C CYS A 23 14.72 -14.49 9.21
N ALA A 24 13.39 -14.57 9.35
CA ALA A 24 12.77 -14.98 10.62
C ALA A 24 12.17 -16.40 10.67
N THR A 25 11.96 -17.13 9.56
CA THR A 25 11.21 -18.41 9.64
C THR A 25 11.76 -19.59 8.85
N GLY A 26 12.85 -19.52 8.14
CA GLY A 26 13.41 -20.67 7.39
C GLY A 26 12.43 -21.34 6.39
N LYS A 27 11.30 -20.72 6.07
CA LYS A 27 10.36 -21.20 5.04
C LYS A 27 10.74 -20.57 3.71
N ALA A 28 11.00 -21.42 2.71
CA ALA A 28 11.27 -21.00 1.35
C ALA A 28 10.22 -20.00 0.87
N VAL A 29 10.69 -18.87 0.32
CA VAL A 29 9.84 -17.92 -0.40
C VAL A 29 9.23 -18.70 -1.56
N PRO A 30 7.91 -18.71 -1.74
CA PRO A 30 7.31 -19.34 -2.91
C PRO A 30 7.87 -18.66 -4.17
N ASP A 31 8.46 -19.45 -5.06
CA ASP A 31 8.98 -19.00 -6.34
C ASP A 31 7.79 -18.54 -7.22
N TYR A 32 7.59 -17.23 -7.32
CA TYR A 32 6.49 -16.63 -8.09
C TYR A 32 6.56 -16.93 -9.61
N LYS A 33 7.67 -17.48 -10.10
CA LYS A 33 7.85 -17.78 -11.53
C LYS A 33 7.13 -19.07 -11.98
N ASN A 34 6.61 -19.88 -11.07
CA ASN A 34 5.99 -21.17 -11.38
C ASN A 34 4.47 -21.20 -11.18
N TYR A 35 3.77 -20.07 -11.16
CA TYR A 35 2.32 -20.07 -11.30
C TYR A 35 1.94 -20.35 -12.78
N GLN A 36 2.21 -21.58 -13.20
CA GLN A 36 1.69 -22.13 -14.43
C GLN A 36 0.16 -22.22 -14.31
N GLU A 37 -0.48 -21.92 -15.41
CA GLU A 37 -1.93 -21.88 -15.68
C GLU A 37 -2.70 -23.19 -15.35
N HIS A 38 -2.56 -23.72 -14.15
CA HIS A 38 -3.35 -24.88 -13.73
C HIS A 38 -4.51 -24.47 -12.84
N GLY A 39 -5.69 -24.36 -13.44
CA GLY A 39 -6.97 -24.40 -12.75
C GLY A 39 -7.59 -23.07 -12.36
N LEU A 40 -7.58 -22.05 -13.23
CA LEU A 40 -8.44 -20.88 -13.14
C LEU A 40 -9.91 -21.22 -13.43
N GLN A 41 -10.47 -22.20 -12.72
CA GLN A 41 -11.91 -22.46 -12.80
C GLN A 41 -12.58 -21.86 -11.56
N ASN A 42 -13.40 -20.82 -11.80
CA ASN A 42 -14.58 -20.43 -11.01
C ASN A 42 -14.41 -19.68 -9.67
N ALA A 43 -13.44 -18.79 -9.52
CA ALA A 43 -13.63 -17.72 -8.54
C ALA A 43 -14.22 -16.49 -9.24
N ASP A 44 -15.42 -16.07 -8.88
CA ASP A 44 -16.02 -14.84 -9.40
C ASP A 44 -15.18 -13.63 -8.95
N PRO A 45 -14.39 -12.99 -9.83
CA PRO A 45 -13.54 -11.87 -9.47
C PRO A 45 -14.33 -10.56 -9.28
N LEU A 46 -15.55 -10.48 -9.77
CA LEU A 46 -16.40 -9.29 -9.70
C LEU A 46 -16.58 -8.76 -8.25
N PRO A 47 -16.83 -9.60 -7.22
CA PRO A 47 -16.92 -9.13 -5.87
C PRO A 47 -15.63 -8.48 -5.34
N ALA A 48 -14.46 -9.02 -5.71
CA ALA A 48 -13.17 -8.46 -5.29
C ALA A 48 -12.89 -7.10 -5.97
N GLN A 49 -13.15 -6.99 -7.27
CA GLN A 49 -13.05 -5.73 -8.02
C GLN A 49 -13.96 -4.66 -7.42
N LYS A 50 -15.18 -5.02 -7.06
CA LYS A 50 -16.13 -4.09 -6.42
C LYS A 50 -15.62 -3.58 -5.07
N VAL A 51 -14.95 -4.41 -4.28
CA VAL A 51 -14.33 -3.99 -3.00
C VAL A 51 -13.27 -2.93 -3.25
N ILE A 52 -12.43 -3.08 -4.27
CA ILE A 52 -11.40 -2.10 -4.63
C ILE A 52 -12.06 -0.75 -4.99
N LEU A 53 -13.06 -0.75 -5.88
CA LEU A 53 -13.76 0.47 -6.27
C LEU A 53 -14.43 1.16 -5.07
N ASN A 54 -15.08 0.39 -4.21
CA ASN A 54 -15.70 0.89 -2.98
C ASN A 54 -14.64 1.50 -2.04
N PHE A 55 -13.49 0.85 -1.90
CA PHE A 55 -12.39 1.35 -1.08
C PHE A 55 -11.83 2.68 -1.63
N LEU A 56 -11.52 2.74 -2.92
CA LEU A 56 -11.00 3.94 -3.55
C LEU A 56 -12.00 5.10 -3.44
N GLN A 57 -13.30 4.84 -3.62
CA GLN A 57 -14.34 5.85 -3.43
C GLN A 57 -14.45 6.31 -1.98
N TRP A 58 -14.39 5.37 -1.03
CA TRP A 58 -14.37 5.70 0.39
C TRP A 58 -13.12 6.51 0.74
N TYR A 59 -11.97 6.12 0.22
CA TYR A 59 -10.70 6.80 0.49
C TYR A 59 -10.70 8.22 -0.07
N LYS A 60 -11.23 8.43 -1.28
CA LYS A 60 -11.41 9.76 -1.87
C LYS A 60 -12.18 10.70 -0.93
N ILE A 61 -13.30 10.24 -0.40
CA ILE A 61 -14.15 11.04 0.50
C ILE A 61 -13.42 11.33 1.82
N ASN A 62 -12.57 10.41 2.26
CA ASN A 62 -11.93 10.43 3.57
C ASN A 62 -10.45 10.84 3.54
N LEU A 63 -9.90 11.24 2.40
CA LEU A 63 -8.48 11.58 2.23
C LEU A 63 -8.02 12.65 3.21
N HIS A 64 -8.78 13.74 3.35
CA HIS A 64 -8.46 14.81 4.29
C HIS A 64 -8.36 14.28 5.74
N LYS A 65 -9.23 13.35 6.13
CA LYS A 65 -9.18 12.72 7.45
C LYS A 65 -7.98 11.79 7.57
N ALA A 66 -7.66 11.00 6.55
CA ALA A 66 -6.46 10.17 6.53
C ALA A 66 -5.19 11.01 6.74
N ASN A 67 -5.07 12.12 6.03
CA ASN A 67 -3.93 13.04 6.11
C ASN A 67 -3.89 13.87 7.41
N SER A 68 -4.95 13.88 8.21
CA SER A 68 -4.99 14.60 9.49
C SER A 68 -4.32 13.87 10.65
N PHE A 69 -3.90 12.62 10.48
CA PHE A 69 -3.18 11.89 11.52
C PHE A 69 -1.72 12.34 11.56
N PRO A 70 -1.21 12.92 12.67
CA PRO A 70 0.18 13.37 12.76
C PRO A 70 1.12 12.18 13.01
N ILE A 71 1.31 11.36 11.97
CA ILE A 71 2.12 10.13 12.04
C ILE A 71 3.58 10.46 12.29
N LEU A 72 4.10 11.50 11.63
CA LEU A 72 5.44 12.03 11.83
C LEU A 72 5.36 13.30 12.67
N ILE A 73 6.10 13.36 13.76
CA ILE A 73 6.21 14.52 14.66
C ILE A 73 7.67 14.78 14.99
N LYS A 74 7.97 15.92 15.62
CA LYS A 74 9.29 16.19 16.20
C LYS A 74 9.26 16.02 17.72
N ASP A 75 10.35 15.49 18.27
CA ASP A 75 10.55 15.40 19.72
C ASP A 75 11.06 16.72 20.32
N SER A 76 11.33 16.74 21.63
CA SER A 76 11.85 17.91 22.34
C SER A 76 13.24 18.39 21.90
N SER A 77 13.95 17.57 21.12
CA SER A 77 15.27 17.87 20.53
C SER A 77 15.19 18.20 19.05
N ASP A 78 13.97 18.41 18.53
CA ASP A 78 13.67 18.72 17.13
C ASP A 78 13.99 17.58 16.14
N TYR A 79 14.12 16.33 16.62
CA TYR A 79 14.29 15.15 15.78
C TYR A 79 12.95 14.56 15.37
N PHE A 80 12.84 14.14 14.09
CA PHE A 80 11.65 13.44 13.63
C PHE A 80 11.51 12.09 14.32
N MET A 81 10.27 11.78 14.69
CA MET A 81 9.88 10.50 15.27
C MET A 81 8.49 10.06 14.84
N VAL A 82 8.26 8.75 14.84
CA VAL A 82 6.93 8.18 14.57
C VAL A 82 6.03 8.31 15.81
N ASN A 83 4.87 8.92 15.62
CA ASN A 83 3.82 8.98 16.64
C ASN A 83 2.99 7.68 16.63
N LYS A 84 3.37 6.72 17.45
CA LYS A 84 2.70 5.41 17.54
C LYS A 84 1.19 5.50 17.82
N LYS A 85 0.74 6.48 18.60
CA LYS A 85 -0.69 6.70 18.87
C LYS A 85 -1.42 7.14 17.61
N ALA A 86 -0.83 8.04 16.82
CA ALA A 86 -1.40 8.48 15.55
C ALA A 86 -1.41 7.34 14.52
N VAL A 87 -0.34 6.53 14.46
CA VAL A 87 -0.29 5.31 13.61
C VAL A 87 -1.45 4.38 13.95
N THR A 88 -1.65 4.04 15.21
CA THR A 88 -2.79 3.20 15.64
C THR A 88 -4.13 3.80 15.22
N GLY A 89 -4.29 5.12 15.40
CA GLY A 89 -5.49 5.84 14.97
C GLY A 89 -5.72 5.76 13.47
N TYR A 90 -4.68 6.00 12.68
CA TYR A 90 -4.69 5.94 11.22
C TYR A 90 -5.05 4.52 10.70
N LEU A 91 -4.39 3.50 11.20
CA LEU A 91 -4.64 2.11 10.79
C LEU A 91 -6.06 1.65 11.15
N ASN A 92 -6.56 2.01 12.34
CA ASN A 92 -7.94 1.75 12.72
C ASN A 92 -8.93 2.51 11.85
N PHE A 93 -8.59 3.73 11.45
CA PHE A 93 -9.39 4.52 10.52
C PHE A 93 -9.48 3.84 9.15
N LEU A 94 -8.37 3.39 8.56
CA LEU A 94 -8.38 2.62 7.31
C LEU A 94 -9.23 1.34 7.42
N LYS A 95 -9.11 0.63 8.55
CA LYS A 95 -9.90 -0.58 8.82
C LYS A 95 -11.41 -0.30 8.89
N SER A 96 -11.81 0.90 9.27
CA SER A 96 -13.22 1.31 9.32
C SER A 96 -13.91 1.32 7.95
N SER A 97 -13.16 1.34 6.84
CA SER A 97 -13.67 1.15 5.48
C SER A 97 -14.32 -0.21 5.26
N LYS A 98 -14.00 -1.21 6.10
CA LYS A 98 -14.36 -2.64 5.98
C LYS A 98 -13.80 -3.33 4.72
N CYS A 99 -13.05 -2.62 3.90
CA CYS A 99 -12.43 -3.13 2.69
C CYS A 99 -11.00 -3.64 2.93
N ILE A 100 -10.39 -3.26 4.06
CA ILE A 100 -8.99 -3.55 4.42
C ILE A 100 -8.92 -4.74 5.36
N SER A 101 -8.04 -5.69 5.05
CA SER A 101 -7.79 -6.89 5.87
C SER A 101 -6.83 -6.61 7.03
N ASP A 102 -6.81 -7.52 8.00
CA ASP A 102 -5.82 -7.50 9.08
C ASP A 102 -4.38 -7.67 8.55
N LYS A 103 -4.21 -8.34 7.41
CA LYS A 103 -2.89 -8.48 6.76
C LYS A 103 -2.34 -7.14 6.28
N TYR A 104 -3.19 -6.31 5.68
CA TYR A 104 -2.81 -4.95 5.27
C TYR A 104 -2.39 -4.09 6.48
N ILE A 105 -3.19 -4.15 7.55
CA ILE A 105 -2.91 -3.42 8.79
C ILE A 105 -1.59 -3.88 9.40
N ALA A 106 -1.36 -5.19 9.49
CA ALA A 106 -0.11 -5.74 10.02
C ALA A 106 1.12 -5.32 9.21
N HIS A 107 1.00 -5.27 7.86
CA HIS A 107 2.07 -4.80 6.99
C HIS A 107 2.49 -3.36 7.33
N TRP A 108 1.54 -2.44 7.39
CA TRP A 108 1.82 -1.05 7.71
C TRP A 108 2.26 -0.84 9.17
N GLN A 109 1.75 -1.65 10.11
CA GLN A 109 2.22 -1.60 11.49
C GLN A 109 3.72 -1.94 11.58
N ILE A 110 4.17 -3.00 10.88
CA ILE A 110 5.59 -3.38 10.80
C ILE A 110 6.41 -2.24 10.20
N PHE A 111 5.96 -1.68 9.07
CA PHE A 111 6.63 -0.54 8.43
C PHE A 111 6.85 0.63 9.42
N PHE A 112 5.80 1.07 10.12
CA PHE A 112 5.91 2.19 11.05
C PHE A 112 6.75 1.85 12.28
N ASP A 113 6.74 0.62 12.76
CA ASP A 113 7.59 0.19 13.87
C ASP A 113 9.08 0.19 13.48
N ASP A 114 9.41 -0.30 12.28
CA ASP A 114 10.77 -0.27 11.74
C ASP A 114 11.24 1.18 11.52
N LYS A 115 10.39 2.05 10.97
CA LYS A 115 10.71 3.47 10.81
C LYS A 115 10.86 4.20 12.14
N ALA A 116 10.13 3.83 13.17
CA ALA A 116 10.32 4.39 14.51
C ALA A 116 11.72 4.05 15.08
N ILE A 117 12.22 2.85 14.84
CA ILE A 117 13.57 2.44 15.23
C ILE A 117 14.62 3.20 14.42
N GLN A 118 14.43 3.26 13.10
CA GLN A 118 15.35 3.95 12.19
C GLN A 118 15.49 5.43 12.53
N LEU A 119 14.39 6.18 12.61
CA LEU A 119 14.40 7.62 12.92
C LEU A 119 15.05 7.93 14.25
N LYS A 120 14.82 7.09 15.27
CA LYS A 120 15.47 7.23 16.58
C LYS A 120 17.00 7.10 16.48
N LYS A 121 17.50 6.26 15.57
CA LYS A 121 18.93 6.06 15.31
C LYS A 121 19.51 7.20 14.50
N ASP A 122 18.84 7.59 13.41
CA ASP A 122 19.37 8.50 12.39
C ASP A 122 19.31 9.97 12.81
N LYS A 123 18.43 10.33 13.76
CA LYS A 123 18.29 11.69 14.35
C LYS A 123 18.16 12.78 13.30
N ILE A 124 17.19 12.63 12.40
CA ILE A 124 16.93 13.57 11.31
C ILE A 124 16.19 14.79 11.84
N GLN A 125 16.65 16.01 11.47
CA GLN A 125 16.04 17.29 11.91
C GLN A 125 15.54 18.17 10.77
N SER A 126 16.23 18.16 9.61
CA SER A 126 16.06 19.20 8.59
C SER A 126 14.90 18.90 7.65
N ASP A 127 14.97 17.80 6.93
CA ASP A 127 14.02 17.49 5.85
C ASP A 127 13.08 16.36 6.28
N ILE A 128 11.85 16.41 5.76
CA ILE A 128 10.91 15.30 5.96
C ILE A 128 11.55 14.02 5.40
N PRO A 129 11.64 12.94 6.20
CA PRO A 129 12.19 11.68 5.72
C PRO A 129 11.43 11.19 4.48
N GLU A 130 12.15 10.74 3.44
CA GLU A 130 11.57 10.32 2.15
C GLU A 130 10.42 9.32 2.28
N ASP A 131 10.50 8.44 3.28
CA ASP A 131 9.47 7.43 3.56
C ASP A 131 8.16 8.02 4.13
N PHE A 132 8.10 9.31 4.40
CA PHE A 132 6.94 10.03 4.94
C PHE A 132 6.44 11.15 4.03
N ASP A 133 7.03 11.32 2.84
CA ASP A 133 6.68 12.36 1.86
C ASP A 133 5.68 11.84 0.81
N PHE A 134 4.81 10.92 1.17
CA PHE A 134 3.78 10.38 0.26
C PHE A 134 2.56 9.85 1.03
N ASP A 135 1.47 9.68 0.30
CA ASP A 135 0.27 9.00 0.79
C ASP A 135 0.52 7.49 0.93
N PHE A 136 0.32 6.95 2.13
CA PHE A 136 0.63 5.54 2.43
C PHE A 136 -0.31 4.52 1.74
N VAL A 137 -1.48 4.94 1.26
CA VAL A 137 -2.41 4.05 0.55
C VAL A 137 -2.06 3.97 -0.92
N LEU A 138 -1.84 5.13 -1.55
CA LEU A 138 -1.62 5.22 -2.98
C LEU A 138 -0.13 5.35 -3.36
N ILE A 139 0.76 5.43 -2.36
CA ILE A 139 2.21 5.55 -2.57
C ILE A 139 2.50 6.69 -3.56
N ALA A 140 1.84 7.83 -3.36
CA ALA A 140 1.86 8.97 -4.26
C ALA A 140 1.92 10.28 -3.48
N GLN A 141 2.64 11.27 -4.02
CA GLN A 141 2.70 12.62 -3.43
C GLN A 141 1.40 13.40 -3.68
N GLU A 142 0.72 13.13 -4.78
CA GLU A 142 -0.51 13.82 -5.19
C GLU A 142 -1.69 12.83 -5.31
N PRO A 143 -2.16 12.23 -4.20
CA PRO A 143 -3.23 11.23 -4.21
C PRO A 143 -4.55 11.78 -4.77
N ASP A 144 -4.82 13.08 -4.61
CA ASP A 144 -6.01 13.73 -5.15
C ASP A 144 -6.12 13.61 -6.67
N LEU A 145 -5.00 13.74 -7.39
CA LEU A 145 -4.99 13.63 -8.85
C LEU A 145 -5.38 12.23 -9.33
N ILE A 146 -5.03 11.21 -8.54
CA ILE A 146 -5.38 9.82 -8.79
C ILE A 146 -6.86 9.60 -8.46
N LEU A 147 -7.28 10.01 -7.28
CA LEU A 147 -8.63 9.78 -6.77
C LEU A 147 -9.70 10.56 -7.54
N ASN A 148 -9.36 11.71 -8.13
CA ASN A 148 -10.31 12.47 -8.96
C ASN A 148 -10.65 11.76 -10.28
N GLN A 149 -9.86 10.78 -10.68
CA GLN A 149 -10.08 9.99 -11.90
C GLN A 149 -10.71 8.61 -11.64
N ILE A 150 -11.22 8.36 -10.43
CA ILE A 150 -11.77 7.05 -10.02
C ILE A 150 -12.90 6.56 -10.93
N SER A 151 -13.73 7.46 -11.49
CA SER A 151 -14.79 7.09 -12.41
C SER A 151 -14.32 6.44 -13.71
N HIS A 152 -13.05 6.57 -14.03
CA HIS A 152 -12.41 6.00 -15.23
C HIS A 152 -11.58 4.74 -14.92
N VAL A 153 -11.54 4.32 -13.66
CA VAL A 153 -10.76 3.16 -13.22
C VAL A 153 -11.38 1.87 -13.73
N ILE A 154 -10.56 1.02 -14.32
CA ILE A 154 -10.96 -0.29 -14.82
C ILE A 154 -10.14 -1.37 -14.09
N PRO A 155 -10.73 -2.05 -13.08
CA PRO A 155 -10.07 -3.19 -12.46
C PRO A 155 -10.06 -4.39 -13.41
N LYS A 156 -8.89 -5.03 -13.55
CA LYS A 156 -8.71 -6.26 -14.35
C LYS A 156 -8.10 -7.34 -13.48
N THR A 157 -8.75 -8.49 -13.40
CA THR A 157 -8.18 -9.65 -12.72
C THR A 157 -6.96 -10.14 -13.49
N ILE A 158 -5.82 -10.22 -12.80
CA ILE A 158 -4.56 -10.79 -13.30
C ILE A 158 -4.55 -12.28 -12.99
N SER A 159 -4.85 -12.65 -11.75
CA SER A 159 -4.99 -14.03 -11.31
C SER A 159 -5.99 -14.14 -10.16
N ALA A 160 -6.66 -15.28 -10.02
CA ALA A 160 -7.56 -15.52 -8.91
C ALA A 160 -7.69 -17.02 -8.61
N ASN A 161 -7.92 -17.32 -7.33
CA ASN A 161 -8.37 -18.62 -6.84
C ASN A 161 -9.46 -18.42 -5.76
N ASN A 162 -9.83 -19.48 -5.06
CA ASN A 162 -10.91 -19.43 -4.06
C ASN A 162 -10.62 -18.53 -2.86
N SER A 163 -9.36 -18.17 -2.61
CA SER A 163 -8.91 -17.49 -1.38
C SER A 163 -8.13 -16.19 -1.64
N VAL A 164 -7.48 -16.08 -2.80
CA VAL A 164 -6.60 -14.95 -3.15
C VAL A 164 -6.88 -14.52 -4.59
N ALA A 165 -6.88 -13.22 -4.82
CA ALA A 165 -6.92 -12.66 -6.17
C ALA A 165 -5.90 -11.52 -6.30
N LEU A 166 -5.25 -11.41 -7.44
CA LEU A 166 -4.43 -10.28 -7.84
C LEU A 166 -5.20 -9.49 -8.91
N ILE A 167 -5.44 -8.22 -8.64
CA ILE A 167 -6.24 -7.35 -9.49
C ILE A 167 -5.42 -6.13 -9.85
N GLY A 168 -5.14 -5.98 -11.14
CA GLY A 168 -4.54 -4.77 -11.69
C GLY A 168 -5.59 -3.68 -11.83
N VAL A 169 -5.19 -2.45 -11.50
CA VAL A 169 -6.01 -1.24 -11.63
C VAL A 169 -5.23 -0.22 -12.44
N SER A 170 -5.82 0.28 -13.50
CA SER A 170 -5.21 1.30 -14.35
C SER A 170 -6.15 2.47 -14.56
N TRP A 171 -5.55 3.65 -14.84
CA TRP A 171 -6.25 4.89 -15.16
C TRP A 171 -6.10 5.19 -16.65
N PRO A 172 -7.20 5.28 -17.42
CA PRO A 172 -7.14 5.61 -18.84
C PRO A 172 -6.48 6.98 -19.09
N GLY A 173 -5.65 7.05 -20.13
CA GLY A 173 -4.99 8.30 -20.55
C GLY A 173 -3.71 8.67 -19.79
N LYS A 174 -3.34 7.90 -18.78
CA LYS A 174 -2.00 7.95 -18.17
C LYS A 174 -1.37 6.58 -18.31
N ASP A 175 -0.54 6.41 -19.33
CA ASP A 175 0.11 5.13 -19.69
C ASP A 175 0.97 4.54 -18.57
N LEU A 176 1.04 5.20 -17.42
CA LEU A 176 2.07 4.94 -16.42
C LEU A 176 1.54 4.67 -15.01
N LEU A 177 0.26 4.91 -14.71
CA LEU A 177 -0.23 4.68 -13.35
C LEU A 177 -0.96 3.36 -13.28
N LYS A 178 -0.29 2.37 -12.74
CA LYS A 178 -0.85 1.04 -12.50
C LYS A 178 -0.70 0.70 -11.02
N TYR A 179 -1.72 0.08 -10.47
CA TYR A 179 -1.69 -0.50 -9.13
C TYR A 179 -2.05 -1.97 -9.22
N GLU A 180 -1.50 -2.74 -8.32
CA GLU A 180 -1.88 -4.12 -8.08
C GLU A 180 -2.43 -4.26 -6.67
N PHE A 181 -3.61 -4.85 -6.59
CA PHE A 181 -4.32 -5.12 -5.34
C PHE A 181 -4.30 -6.62 -5.09
N GLU A 182 -3.62 -7.03 -4.04
CA GLU A 182 -3.69 -8.40 -3.56
C GLU A 182 -4.90 -8.53 -2.62
N MET A 183 -5.86 -9.35 -3.02
CA MET A 183 -7.14 -9.52 -2.34
C MET A 183 -7.19 -10.86 -1.61
N TYR A 184 -7.74 -10.87 -0.42
CA TYR A 184 -7.93 -12.09 0.38
C TYR A 184 -9.40 -12.29 0.67
N LYS A 185 -9.87 -13.54 0.51
CA LYS A 185 -11.22 -13.94 0.91
C LYS A 185 -11.22 -14.27 2.40
N THR A 186 -11.98 -13.52 3.16
CA THR A 186 -12.18 -13.71 4.60
C THR A 186 -13.61 -14.17 4.87
N LYS A 187 -13.95 -14.45 6.13
CA LYS A 187 -15.33 -14.70 6.53
C LYS A 187 -16.29 -13.53 6.25
N ASN A 188 -15.75 -12.32 6.10
CA ASN A 188 -16.50 -11.09 5.80
C ASN A 188 -16.51 -10.75 4.29
N GLY A 189 -16.08 -11.67 3.41
CA GLY A 189 -15.95 -11.44 1.99
C GLY A 189 -14.51 -11.10 1.58
N TRP A 190 -14.35 -10.56 0.38
CA TRP A 190 -13.06 -10.12 -0.12
C TRP A 190 -12.58 -8.86 0.60
N GLN A 191 -11.29 -8.79 0.92
CA GLN A 191 -10.64 -7.64 1.52
C GLN A 191 -9.26 -7.42 0.92
N ILE A 192 -8.79 -6.17 0.89
CA ILE A 192 -7.48 -5.76 0.40
C ILE A 192 -6.42 -6.19 1.42
N GLY A 193 -5.44 -6.97 0.98
CA GLY A 193 -4.32 -7.40 1.79
C GLY A 193 -3.02 -6.67 1.50
N TYR A 194 -2.87 -6.17 0.27
CA TYR A 194 -1.73 -5.38 -0.13
C TYR A 194 -2.08 -4.49 -1.34
N ILE A 195 -1.42 -3.35 -1.43
CA ILE A 195 -1.48 -2.44 -2.58
C ILE A 195 -0.05 -2.15 -2.98
N SER A 196 0.27 -2.34 -4.26
CA SER A 196 1.58 -2.02 -4.82
C SER A 196 1.44 -1.28 -6.14
N THR A 197 2.48 -0.55 -6.48
CA THR A 197 2.70 -0.05 -7.83
C THR A 197 3.66 -1.02 -8.52
N PRO A 198 3.28 -1.69 -9.62
CA PRO A 198 4.22 -2.51 -10.37
C PRO A 198 5.38 -1.63 -10.83
N ASN A 199 6.60 -2.17 -10.75
CA ASN A 199 7.78 -1.50 -11.24
C ASN A 199 7.60 -1.20 -12.73
N PHE A 200 7.82 0.05 -13.09
CA PHE A 200 7.99 0.43 -14.48
C PHE A 200 9.41 0.00 -14.88
N ASP A 201 9.50 -1.10 -15.62
CA ASP A 201 10.71 -1.48 -16.35
C ASP A 201 10.91 -0.55 -17.55
#